data_72e87ecebfaec7d13c8a4b23259986c5
#
_entry.id   72e87ecebfaec7d13c8a4b23259986c5
#
_cell.length_a   1.000
_cell.length_b   1.000
_cell.length_c   1.000
_cell.angle_alpha   90.00
_cell.angle_beta   90.00
_cell.angle_gamma   90.00
#
_symmetry.space_group_name_H-M   'P 1'
#
loop_
_entity.id
_entity.type
_entity.pdbx_description
1 polymer ?
#
loop_
_entity_poly.entity_id
_entity_poly.type
_entity_poly.pdbx_seq_one_letter_code
_entity_poly.pdbx_strand_id
1 'polypeptide(L)'
;MDSTDALINALYCTATEGDWQTFRGRALGLLCQHYGADSAAWWTRGVKTDDGELTQHPQPFLNHAALVRFKLAAGQESEVVQASSSVVAFLYSPAGSDLLHTVVLSLASPEVAPDPVGFQRVGAHLCCAGSLAMLQFVRRDDWLHSMGRANRGSAALVDAAGSIYAVSGRFRNLLEENGHIGEMRRLPFALPEEVLGEEGGELMEGGLHLRVARCGVLYLLHARKPLPLDALSPREQEIARALSNGKTLKSIARQYGIAVSTVANHTTRIYRKLAIYRREDLIELLHMKPSTVR
;
A
#
# COMPACT_ATOMS: atom_id res chain seq x y z
N MET A 1 -19.61 -31.37 -1.46
CA MET A 1 -19.09 -30.04 -1.12
C MET A 1 -20.22 -29.09 -1.39
N ASP A 2 -20.65 -28.33 -0.39
CA ASP A 2 -21.73 -27.36 -0.53
C ASP A 2 -21.35 -26.32 -1.61
N SER A 3 -22.33 -25.80 -2.34
CA SER A 3 -22.14 -24.77 -3.38
C SER A 3 -21.40 -23.54 -2.81
N THR A 4 -21.68 -23.19 -1.57
CA THR A 4 -21.03 -22.11 -0.82
C THR A 4 -19.54 -22.40 -0.56
N ASP A 5 -19.19 -23.63 -0.17
CA ASP A 5 -17.79 -24.03 0.06
C ASP A 5 -16.98 -24.01 -1.24
N ALA A 6 -17.60 -24.36 -2.37
CA ALA A 6 -16.99 -24.29 -3.69
C ALA A 6 -16.66 -22.84 -4.07
N LEU A 7 -17.59 -21.89 -3.81
CA LEU A 7 -17.36 -20.47 -4.02
C LEU A 7 -16.21 -19.95 -3.13
N ILE A 8 -16.21 -20.26 -1.85
CA ILE A 8 -15.16 -19.85 -0.91
C ILE A 8 -13.80 -20.34 -1.39
N ASN A 9 -13.69 -21.60 -1.80
CA ASN A 9 -12.46 -22.13 -2.38
C ASN A 9 -12.02 -21.37 -3.63
N ALA A 10 -12.93 -21.09 -4.56
CA ALA A 10 -12.64 -20.32 -5.77
C ALA A 10 -12.13 -18.90 -5.46
N LEU A 11 -12.66 -18.23 -4.42
CA LEU A 11 -12.18 -16.94 -3.97
C LEU A 11 -10.71 -17.01 -3.52
N TYR A 12 -10.33 -17.99 -2.71
CA TYR A 12 -8.94 -18.16 -2.25
C TYR A 12 -7.99 -18.56 -3.37
N CYS A 13 -8.39 -19.44 -4.28
CA CYS A 13 -7.61 -19.76 -5.49
C CYS A 13 -7.36 -18.48 -6.32
N THR A 14 -8.42 -17.71 -6.58
CA THR A 14 -8.32 -16.45 -7.32
C THR A 14 -7.37 -15.45 -6.64
N ALA A 15 -7.38 -15.38 -5.29
CA ALA A 15 -6.51 -14.52 -4.52
C ALA A 15 -5.03 -14.92 -4.59
N THR A 16 -4.74 -16.23 -4.78
CA THR A 16 -3.36 -16.73 -4.78
C THR A 16 -2.72 -16.77 -6.18
N GLU A 17 -3.53 -16.89 -7.23
CA GLU A 17 -3.07 -17.06 -8.61
C GLU A 17 -2.95 -15.77 -9.41
N GLY A 18 -3.63 -14.69 -8.98
CA GLY A 18 -3.77 -13.46 -9.74
C GLY A 18 -3.04 -12.25 -9.16
N ASP A 19 -3.12 -11.16 -9.93
CA ASP A 19 -2.78 -9.83 -9.44
C ASP A 19 -3.92 -9.32 -8.53
N TRP A 20 -3.57 -8.70 -7.41
CA TRP A 20 -4.54 -8.15 -6.45
C TRP A 20 -5.46 -7.09 -7.09
N GLN A 21 -4.98 -6.33 -8.08
CA GLN A 21 -5.77 -5.31 -8.78
C GLN A 21 -6.92 -5.92 -9.57
N THR A 22 -6.73 -7.10 -10.14
CA THR A 22 -7.77 -7.83 -10.89
C THR A 22 -8.61 -8.73 -10.02
N PHE A 23 -8.13 -9.08 -8.83
CA PHE A 23 -8.80 -9.99 -7.91
C PHE A 23 -10.24 -9.57 -7.62
N ARG A 24 -10.47 -8.31 -7.26
CA ARG A 24 -11.79 -7.82 -6.84
C ARG A 24 -12.83 -7.97 -7.95
N GLY A 25 -12.50 -7.60 -9.17
CA GLY A 25 -13.40 -7.76 -10.31
C GLY A 25 -13.75 -9.23 -10.59
N ARG A 26 -12.75 -10.12 -10.55
CA ARG A 26 -12.94 -11.56 -10.72
C ARG A 26 -13.80 -12.16 -9.60
N ALA A 27 -13.53 -11.79 -8.36
CA ALA A 27 -14.28 -12.24 -7.20
C ALA A 27 -15.74 -11.79 -7.23
N LEU A 28 -16.02 -10.55 -7.65
CA LEU A 28 -17.39 -10.06 -7.84
C LEU A 28 -18.11 -10.84 -8.96
N GLY A 29 -17.42 -11.20 -10.03
CA GLY A 29 -17.97 -12.07 -11.09
C GLY A 29 -18.37 -13.45 -10.55
N LEU A 30 -17.56 -14.07 -9.68
CA LEU A 30 -17.89 -15.33 -9.01
C LEU A 30 -19.13 -15.19 -8.09
N LEU A 31 -19.26 -14.06 -7.37
CA LEU A 31 -20.44 -13.79 -6.56
C LEU A 31 -21.70 -13.64 -7.42
N CYS A 32 -21.62 -12.86 -8.52
CA CYS A 32 -22.75 -12.70 -9.45
C CYS A 32 -23.22 -14.06 -10.00
N GLN A 33 -22.27 -14.90 -10.42
CA GLN A 33 -22.58 -16.23 -10.95
C GLN A 33 -23.24 -17.13 -9.88
N HIS A 34 -22.73 -17.09 -8.65
CA HIS A 34 -23.22 -17.96 -7.57
C HIS A 34 -24.60 -17.55 -7.08
N TYR A 35 -24.85 -16.25 -6.94
CA TYR A 35 -26.13 -15.73 -6.40
C TYR A 35 -27.14 -15.34 -7.49
N GLY A 36 -26.83 -15.53 -8.76
CA GLY A 36 -27.72 -15.06 -9.85
C GLY A 36 -27.94 -13.54 -9.82
N ALA A 37 -26.91 -12.79 -9.43
CA ALA A 37 -26.97 -11.34 -9.39
C ALA A 37 -26.56 -10.73 -10.72
N ASP A 38 -27.29 -9.67 -11.15
CA ASP A 38 -26.97 -8.92 -12.37
C ASP A 38 -25.69 -8.10 -12.22
N SER A 39 -25.46 -7.61 -11.00
CA SER A 39 -24.30 -6.73 -10.71
C SER A 39 -23.87 -6.86 -9.24
N ALA A 40 -22.58 -6.63 -9.03
CA ALA A 40 -22.01 -6.58 -7.69
C ALA A 40 -21.05 -5.39 -7.55
N ALA A 41 -20.96 -4.83 -6.36
CA ALA A 41 -20.02 -3.78 -6.00
C ALA A 41 -19.31 -4.14 -4.70
N TRP A 42 -18.04 -3.79 -4.62
CA TRP A 42 -17.23 -3.91 -3.41
C TRP A 42 -16.51 -2.59 -3.15
N TRP A 43 -16.89 -1.94 -2.07
CA TRP A 43 -16.26 -0.72 -1.58
C TRP A 43 -15.49 -0.99 -0.31
N THR A 44 -14.22 -0.62 -0.29
CA THR A 44 -13.38 -0.66 0.92
C THR A 44 -12.90 0.74 1.21
N ARG A 45 -13.13 1.23 2.41
CA ARG A 45 -12.71 2.57 2.86
C ARG A 45 -12.22 2.54 4.29
N GLY A 46 -11.51 3.59 4.72
CA GLY A 46 -11.27 3.82 6.13
C GLY A 46 -12.58 4.09 6.88
N VAL A 47 -12.71 3.64 8.12
CA VAL A 47 -13.94 3.84 8.92
C VAL A 47 -14.30 5.34 9.08
N LYS A 48 -13.29 6.21 9.06
CA LYS A 48 -13.45 7.66 9.25
C LYS A 48 -13.39 8.46 7.95
N THR A 49 -13.27 7.82 6.79
CA THR A 49 -13.13 8.46 5.48
C THR A 49 -14.18 7.94 4.53
N ASP A 50 -14.65 8.79 3.62
CA ASP A 50 -15.55 8.37 2.54
C ASP A 50 -14.78 8.06 1.25
N ASP A 51 -13.46 8.26 1.23
CA ASP A 51 -12.58 7.84 0.15
C ASP A 51 -12.17 6.38 0.34
N GLY A 52 -12.06 5.66 -0.78
CA GLY A 52 -11.66 4.27 -0.73
C GLY A 52 -11.76 3.59 -2.10
N GLU A 53 -11.38 2.33 -2.12
CA GLU A 53 -11.36 1.53 -3.34
C GLU A 53 -12.76 0.97 -3.64
N LEU A 54 -13.35 1.39 -4.76
CA LEU A 54 -14.63 0.88 -5.28
C LEU A 54 -14.38 0.07 -6.55
N THR A 55 -14.77 -1.19 -6.52
CA THR A 55 -14.80 -2.08 -7.69
C THR A 55 -16.23 -2.49 -7.96
N GLN A 56 -16.63 -2.52 -9.23
CA GLN A 56 -17.98 -2.94 -9.66
C GLN A 56 -17.89 -3.92 -10.82
N HIS A 57 -18.85 -4.83 -10.92
CA HIS A 57 -18.93 -5.87 -11.94
C HIS A 57 -20.38 -6.11 -12.35
N PRO A 58 -20.71 -6.32 -13.64
CA PRO A 58 -19.85 -6.18 -14.81
C PRO A 58 -19.58 -4.71 -15.18
N GLN A 59 -20.46 -3.80 -14.79
CA GLN A 59 -20.39 -2.37 -15.08
C GLN A 59 -20.74 -1.54 -13.85
N PRO A 60 -20.32 -0.26 -13.78
CA PRO A 60 -20.72 0.64 -12.70
C PRO A 60 -22.25 0.80 -12.64
N PHE A 61 -22.84 0.57 -11.47
CA PHE A 61 -24.28 0.70 -11.20
C PHE A 61 -24.60 1.48 -9.93
N LEU A 62 -23.61 1.70 -9.07
CA LEU A 62 -23.71 2.48 -7.83
C LEU A 62 -22.68 3.59 -7.83
N ASN A 63 -23.03 4.72 -7.22
CA ASN A 63 -22.10 5.80 -6.92
C ASN A 63 -21.75 5.82 -5.42
N HIS A 64 -20.71 6.55 -5.06
CA HIS A 64 -20.28 6.67 -3.65
C HIS A 64 -21.39 7.19 -2.74
N ALA A 65 -22.22 8.14 -3.20
CA ALA A 65 -23.31 8.69 -2.40
C ALA A 65 -24.36 7.61 -2.02
N ALA A 66 -24.60 6.64 -2.90
CA ALA A 66 -25.49 5.51 -2.61
C ALA A 66 -24.86 4.53 -1.59
N LEU A 67 -23.53 4.42 -1.56
CA LEU A 67 -22.80 3.52 -0.68
C LEU A 67 -22.57 4.10 0.72
N VAL A 68 -22.41 5.40 0.87
CA VAL A 68 -22.23 6.10 2.17
C VAL A 68 -23.37 5.85 3.15
N ARG A 69 -24.58 5.56 2.64
CA ARG A 69 -25.75 5.21 3.48
C ARG A 69 -25.58 3.91 4.26
N PHE A 70 -24.75 2.99 3.78
CA PHE A 70 -24.46 1.73 4.47
C PHE A 70 -23.46 1.98 5.61
N LYS A 71 -23.92 1.90 6.83
CA LYS A 71 -23.14 2.09 8.04
C LYS A 71 -23.29 0.89 8.95
N LEU A 72 -22.17 0.37 9.42
CA LEU A 72 -22.16 -0.68 10.42
C LEU A 72 -22.51 -0.07 11.79
N ALA A 73 -23.35 -0.74 12.55
CA ALA A 73 -23.71 -0.29 13.90
C ALA A 73 -22.50 -0.37 14.85
N ALA A 74 -22.45 0.53 15.82
CA ALA A 74 -21.33 0.58 16.77
C ALA A 74 -21.20 -0.75 17.52
N GLY A 75 -19.99 -1.31 17.52
CA GLY A 75 -19.68 -2.58 18.19
C GLY A 75 -20.00 -3.84 17.38
N GLN A 76 -20.54 -3.71 16.18
CA GLN A 76 -20.72 -4.85 15.26
C GLN A 76 -19.50 -4.99 14.35
N GLU A 77 -19.10 -6.25 14.09
CA GLU A 77 -18.04 -6.55 13.13
C GLU A 77 -18.60 -6.81 11.72
N SER A 78 -19.84 -7.27 11.62
CA SER A 78 -20.48 -7.55 10.33
C SER A 78 -22.00 -7.46 10.40
N GLU A 79 -22.63 -7.13 9.27
CA GLU A 79 -24.07 -7.04 9.12
C GLU A 79 -24.49 -7.31 7.67
N VAL A 80 -25.63 -7.99 7.49
CA VAL A 80 -26.30 -8.11 6.20
C VAL A 80 -27.54 -7.23 6.21
N VAL A 81 -27.63 -6.31 5.24
CA VAL A 81 -28.70 -5.32 5.13
C VAL A 81 -29.47 -5.54 3.83
N GLN A 82 -30.78 -5.79 3.92
CA GLN A 82 -31.68 -5.77 2.77
C GLN A 82 -32.03 -4.31 2.47
N ALA A 83 -31.43 -3.73 1.43
CA ALA A 83 -31.63 -2.32 1.08
C ALA A 83 -32.90 -2.09 0.24
N SER A 84 -33.32 -3.09 -0.55
CA SER A 84 -34.57 -3.13 -1.30
C SER A 84 -34.92 -4.60 -1.61
N SER A 85 -36.02 -4.83 -2.32
CA SER A 85 -36.42 -6.19 -2.75
C SER A 85 -35.34 -6.87 -3.62
N SER A 86 -34.55 -6.10 -4.36
CA SER A 86 -33.50 -6.61 -5.27
C SER A 86 -32.07 -6.24 -4.89
N VAL A 87 -31.85 -5.55 -3.77
CA VAL A 87 -30.51 -5.11 -3.36
C VAL A 87 -30.22 -5.57 -1.94
N VAL A 88 -29.16 -6.38 -1.81
CA VAL A 88 -28.64 -6.82 -0.51
C VAL A 88 -27.19 -6.37 -0.34
N ALA A 89 -26.85 -5.93 0.86
CA ALA A 89 -25.50 -5.48 1.19
C ALA A 89 -24.95 -6.28 2.37
N PHE A 90 -23.65 -6.57 2.31
CA PHE A 90 -22.87 -7.10 3.43
C PHE A 90 -21.84 -6.05 3.85
N LEU A 91 -21.85 -5.72 5.12
CA LEU A 91 -20.91 -4.80 5.75
C LEU A 91 -19.98 -5.60 6.66
N TYR A 92 -18.68 -5.28 6.61
CA TYR A 92 -17.68 -5.98 7.41
C TYR A 92 -16.52 -5.06 7.78
N SER A 93 -16.22 -5.01 9.07
CA SER A 93 -15.05 -4.32 9.62
C SER A 93 -14.23 -5.34 10.41
N PRO A 94 -13.08 -5.81 9.87
CA PRO A 94 -12.26 -6.79 10.55
C PRO A 94 -11.78 -6.28 11.91
N ALA A 95 -11.81 -7.13 12.92
CA ALA A 95 -11.24 -6.81 14.23
C ALA A 95 -9.77 -6.38 14.09
N GLY A 96 -9.39 -5.29 14.74
CA GLY A 96 -8.03 -4.75 14.63
C GLY A 96 -7.71 -4.00 13.33
N SER A 97 -8.73 -3.65 12.51
CA SER A 97 -8.59 -2.84 11.30
C SER A 97 -9.40 -1.55 11.38
N ASP A 98 -8.91 -0.50 10.72
CA ASP A 98 -9.66 0.75 10.50
C ASP A 98 -10.40 0.74 9.16
N LEU A 99 -10.60 -0.42 8.55
CA LEU A 99 -11.28 -0.58 7.27
C LEU A 99 -12.74 -1.02 7.44
N LEU A 100 -13.59 -0.49 6.58
CA LEU A 100 -14.97 -0.95 6.38
C LEU A 100 -15.12 -1.44 4.94
N HIS A 101 -15.53 -2.68 4.80
CA HIS A 101 -15.91 -3.29 3.54
C HIS A 101 -17.42 -3.24 3.37
N THR A 102 -17.89 -2.82 2.21
CA THR A 102 -19.30 -2.86 1.81
C THR A 102 -19.40 -3.62 0.50
N VAL A 103 -20.05 -4.78 0.53
CA VAL A 103 -20.27 -5.61 -0.67
C VAL A 103 -21.76 -5.56 -0.97
N VAL A 104 -22.13 -5.15 -2.16
CA VAL A 104 -23.53 -4.99 -2.58
C VAL A 104 -23.80 -5.90 -3.77
N LEU A 105 -24.89 -6.65 -3.71
CA LEU A 105 -25.45 -7.41 -4.83
C LEU A 105 -26.74 -6.78 -5.32
N SER A 106 -26.88 -6.63 -6.62
CA SER A 106 -28.14 -6.32 -7.32
C SER A 106 -28.66 -7.59 -7.95
N LEU A 107 -29.78 -8.09 -7.43
CA LEU A 107 -30.38 -9.37 -7.83
C LEU A 107 -31.33 -9.19 -9.01
N ALA A 108 -31.33 -10.13 -9.93
CA ALA A 108 -32.24 -10.17 -11.07
C ALA A 108 -33.70 -10.32 -10.63
N SER A 109 -33.94 -11.05 -9.54
CA SER A 109 -35.27 -11.26 -8.95
C SER A 109 -35.21 -11.26 -7.42
N PRO A 110 -36.22 -10.71 -6.72
CA PRO A 110 -36.31 -10.77 -5.27
C PRO A 110 -36.39 -12.20 -4.70
N GLU A 111 -36.86 -13.16 -5.48
CA GLU A 111 -36.99 -14.56 -5.10
C GLU A 111 -35.63 -15.28 -4.94
N VAL A 112 -34.55 -14.69 -5.45
CA VAL A 112 -33.20 -15.24 -5.43
C VAL A 112 -32.35 -14.59 -4.32
N ALA A 113 -32.99 -13.91 -3.37
CA ALA A 113 -32.25 -13.28 -2.26
C ALA A 113 -31.40 -14.31 -1.52
N PRO A 114 -30.08 -14.04 -1.30
CA PRO A 114 -29.23 -14.98 -0.60
C PRO A 114 -29.68 -15.16 0.86
N ASP A 115 -29.51 -16.38 1.39
CA ASP A 115 -29.61 -16.60 2.82
C ASP A 115 -28.64 -15.66 3.56
N PRO A 116 -29.11 -14.84 4.51
CA PRO A 116 -28.28 -13.85 5.20
C PRO A 116 -27.06 -14.46 5.88
N VAL A 117 -27.18 -15.65 6.48
CA VAL A 117 -26.07 -16.32 7.19
C VAL A 117 -25.02 -16.81 6.18
N GLY A 118 -25.45 -17.44 5.10
CA GLY A 118 -24.57 -17.87 4.02
C GLY A 118 -23.88 -16.69 3.33
N PHE A 119 -24.60 -15.60 3.06
CA PHE A 119 -24.04 -14.40 2.46
C PHE A 119 -23.03 -13.71 3.38
N GLN A 120 -23.31 -13.62 4.68
CA GLN A 120 -22.38 -13.10 5.68
C GLN A 120 -21.08 -13.92 5.71
N ARG A 121 -21.18 -15.26 5.69
CA ARG A 121 -20.02 -16.17 5.65
C ARG A 121 -19.19 -15.94 4.39
N VAL A 122 -19.81 -15.94 3.21
CA VAL A 122 -19.11 -15.70 1.93
C VAL A 122 -18.48 -14.33 1.91
N GLY A 123 -19.19 -13.29 2.35
CA GLY A 123 -18.71 -11.91 2.41
C GLY A 123 -17.45 -11.76 3.29
N ALA A 124 -17.43 -12.41 4.45
CA ALA A 124 -16.26 -12.43 5.32
C ALA A 124 -15.06 -13.10 4.64
N HIS A 125 -15.28 -14.26 4.01
CA HIS A 125 -14.21 -14.94 3.25
C HIS A 125 -13.74 -14.15 2.02
N LEU A 126 -14.64 -13.45 1.33
CA LEU A 126 -14.29 -12.53 0.23
C LEU A 126 -13.32 -11.45 0.70
N CYS A 127 -13.64 -10.79 1.82
CA CYS A 127 -12.78 -9.74 2.39
C CYS A 127 -11.43 -10.31 2.87
N CYS A 128 -11.41 -11.49 3.49
CA CYS A 128 -10.18 -12.17 3.88
C CYS A 128 -9.31 -12.56 2.67
N ALA A 129 -9.92 -13.08 1.60
CA ALA A 129 -9.21 -13.42 0.36
C ALA A 129 -8.63 -12.15 -0.32
N GLY A 130 -9.35 -11.02 -0.30
CA GLY A 130 -8.85 -9.74 -0.78
C GLY A 130 -7.64 -9.23 0.02
N SER A 131 -7.71 -9.31 1.33
CA SER A 131 -6.59 -8.97 2.21
C SER A 131 -5.37 -9.88 1.96
N LEU A 132 -5.60 -11.17 1.68
CA LEU A 132 -4.53 -12.11 1.33
C LEU A 132 -3.87 -11.75 0.01
N ALA A 133 -4.65 -11.40 -1.03
CA ALA A 133 -4.13 -10.96 -2.33
C ALA A 133 -3.25 -9.71 -2.19
N MET A 134 -3.71 -8.70 -1.44
CA MET A 134 -2.94 -7.50 -1.15
C MET A 134 -1.67 -7.81 -0.34
N LEU A 135 -1.75 -8.69 0.66
CA LEU A 135 -0.60 -9.08 1.47
C LEU A 135 0.45 -9.83 0.65
N GLN A 136 0.02 -10.68 -0.28
CA GLN A 136 0.94 -11.34 -1.21
C GLN A 136 1.63 -10.33 -2.12
N PHE A 137 0.91 -9.33 -2.61
CA PHE A 137 1.48 -8.25 -3.41
C PHE A 137 2.57 -7.48 -2.65
N VAL A 138 2.30 -7.05 -1.41
CA VAL A 138 3.31 -6.33 -0.60
C VAL A 138 4.49 -7.20 -0.16
N ARG A 139 4.36 -8.54 -0.24
CA ARG A 139 5.44 -9.50 0.03
C ARG A 139 6.25 -9.86 -1.19
N ARG A 140 5.70 -9.71 -2.40
CA ARG A 140 6.42 -10.01 -3.65
C ARG A 140 7.53 -8.98 -3.86
N ASP A 141 8.75 -9.47 -4.02
CA ASP A 141 9.92 -8.63 -4.31
C ASP A 141 9.95 -8.12 -5.77
N ASP A 142 9.04 -8.58 -6.65
CA ASP A 142 9.10 -8.33 -8.09
C ASP A 142 9.05 -6.86 -8.47
N TRP A 143 8.21 -6.07 -7.80
CA TRP A 143 8.17 -4.63 -8.02
C TRP A 143 9.37 -3.91 -7.42
N LEU A 144 10.02 -4.47 -6.37
CA LEU A 144 11.25 -3.96 -5.76
C LEU A 144 12.44 -4.12 -6.68
N HIS A 145 12.49 -5.19 -7.46
CA HIS A 145 13.50 -5.41 -8.50
C HIS A 145 13.42 -4.37 -9.61
N SER A 146 12.22 -3.95 -10.00
CA SER A 146 12.02 -2.90 -11.00
C SER A 146 12.56 -1.53 -10.57
N MET A 147 12.72 -1.32 -9.27
CA MET A 147 13.25 -0.09 -8.68
C MET A 147 14.75 -0.11 -8.40
N GLY A 148 15.48 -1.18 -8.75
CA GLY A 148 16.94 -1.27 -8.72
C GLY A 148 17.59 -1.21 -7.33
N ARG A 149 16.86 -1.46 -6.24
CA ARG A 149 17.40 -1.44 -4.87
C ARG A 149 16.96 -2.66 -4.08
N ALA A 150 17.94 -3.33 -3.46
CA ALA A 150 17.76 -4.53 -2.64
C ALA A 150 17.21 -4.22 -1.24
N ASN A 151 16.05 -3.58 -1.14
CA ASN A 151 15.36 -3.42 0.14
C ASN A 151 14.20 -4.43 0.22
N ARG A 152 14.54 -5.65 0.58
CA ARG A 152 13.66 -6.81 0.58
C ARG A 152 12.46 -6.62 1.49
N GLY A 153 11.26 -6.63 0.90
CA GLY A 153 10.02 -6.93 1.59
C GLY A 153 9.53 -5.96 2.68
N SER A 154 9.93 -4.68 2.64
CA SER A 154 9.45 -3.66 3.58
C SER A 154 8.44 -2.76 2.89
N ALA A 155 7.19 -3.20 2.79
CA ALA A 155 6.14 -2.45 2.13
C ALA A 155 4.83 -2.42 2.92
N ALA A 156 4.04 -1.37 2.70
CA ALA A 156 2.67 -1.24 3.18
C ALA A 156 1.79 -0.64 2.08
N LEU A 157 0.54 -1.08 2.00
CA LEU A 157 -0.49 -0.53 1.13
C LEU A 157 -1.47 0.23 2.01
N VAL A 158 -1.67 1.52 1.72
CA VAL A 158 -2.47 2.43 2.55
C VAL A 158 -3.36 3.32 1.69
N ASP A 159 -4.38 3.94 2.29
CA ASP A 159 -5.12 5.05 1.67
C ASP A 159 -4.45 6.41 1.96
N ALA A 160 -4.99 7.49 1.39
CA ALA A 160 -4.49 8.85 1.60
C ALA A 160 -4.56 9.30 3.07
N ALA A 161 -5.49 8.75 3.84
CA ALA A 161 -5.62 9.02 5.27
C ALA A 161 -4.66 8.17 6.13
N GLY A 162 -3.89 7.26 5.53
CA GLY A 162 -2.95 6.39 6.21
C GLY A 162 -3.57 5.12 6.80
N SER A 163 -4.81 4.77 6.51
CA SER A 163 -5.40 3.49 6.94
C SER A 163 -4.69 2.33 6.20
N ILE A 164 -4.29 1.29 6.93
CA ILE A 164 -3.47 0.21 6.40
C ILE A 164 -4.35 -0.92 5.86
N TYR A 165 -4.21 -1.21 4.57
CA TYR A 165 -4.88 -2.30 3.86
C TYR A 165 -4.06 -3.59 3.89
N ALA A 166 -2.74 -3.47 3.74
CA ALA A 166 -1.82 -4.59 3.90
C ALA A 166 -0.45 -4.06 4.34
N VAL A 167 0.26 -4.83 5.16
CA VAL A 167 1.59 -4.47 5.67
C VAL A 167 2.47 -5.69 5.77
N SER A 168 3.71 -5.59 5.28
CA SER A 168 4.72 -6.65 5.46
C SER A 168 5.26 -6.65 6.89
N GLY A 169 5.67 -7.84 7.38
CA GLY A 169 6.27 -7.95 8.71
C GLY A 169 7.49 -7.05 8.90
N ARG A 170 8.32 -6.90 7.84
CA ARG A 170 9.51 -6.05 7.89
C ARG A 170 9.17 -4.56 8.00
N PHE A 171 8.13 -4.08 7.33
CA PHE A 171 7.68 -2.69 7.48
C PHE A 171 7.21 -2.43 8.91
N ARG A 172 6.44 -3.37 9.49
CA ARG A 172 6.00 -3.31 10.88
C ARG A 172 7.19 -3.25 11.84
N ASN A 173 8.17 -4.16 11.69
CA ASN A 173 9.36 -4.18 12.52
C ASN A 173 10.15 -2.87 12.43
N LEU A 174 10.28 -2.27 11.25
CA LEU A 174 10.93 -0.97 11.09
C LEU A 174 10.22 0.15 11.85
N LEU A 175 8.89 0.16 11.88
CA LEU A 175 8.14 1.13 12.67
C LEU A 175 8.30 0.88 14.18
N GLU A 176 8.25 -0.37 14.63
CA GLU A 176 8.45 -0.76 16.01
C GLU A 176 9.85 -0.39 16.51
N GLU A 177 10.90 -0.64 15.72
CA GLU A 177 12.29 -0.24 16.01
C GLU A 177 12.45 1.29 16.13
N ASN A 178 11.57 2.07 15.51
CA ASN A 178 11.55 3.53 15.61
C ASN A 178 10.54 4.07 16.65
N GLY A 179 10.09 3.21 17.57
CA GLY A 179 9.27 3.61 18.72
C GLY A 179 7.76 3.64 18.47
N HIS A 180 7.30 3.20 17.30
CA HIS A 180 5.87 3.10 16.99
C HIS A 180 5.33 1.73 17.43
N ILE A 181 5.01 1.60 18.72
CA ILE A 181 4.51 0.36 19.33
C ILE A 181 2.99 0.40 19.37
N GLY A 182 2.31 -0.64 18.87
CA GLY A 182 0.86 -0.79 18.95
C GLY A 182 0.21 -1.55 17.80
N GLU A 183 -1.12 -1.67 17.85
CA GLU A 183 -1.90 -2.22 16.75
C GLU A 183 -1.80 -1.31 15.52
N MET A 184 -1.24 -1.86 14.45
CA MET A 184 -0.94 -1.12 13.24
C MET A 184 -2.16 -1.09 12.31
N ARG A 185 -3.17 -0.31 12.71
CA ARG A 185 -4.40 -0.07 11.92
C ARG A 185 -4.22 1.08 10.95
N ARG A 186 -3.36 2.03 11.34
CA ARG A 186 -3.08 3.26 10.62
C ARG A 186 -1.60 3.60 10.72
N LEU A 187 -1.07 4.34 9.75
CA LEU A 187 0.27 4.92 9.85
C LEU A 187 0.34 5.84 11.09
N PRO A 188 1.45 5.83 11.84
CA PRO A 188 1.64 6.69 12.99
C PRO A 188 1.93 8.16 12.62
N PHE A 189 1.96 8.48 11.33
CA PHE A 189 2.21 9.81 10.76
C PHE A 189 1.29 10.06 9.56
N ALA A 190 1.08 11.35 9.23
CA ALA A 190 0.33 11.74 8.05
C ALA A 190 1.22 11.69 6.80
N LEU A 191 0.64 11.38 5.66
CA LEU A 191 1.30 11.49 4.37
C LEU A 191 1.07 12.92 3.84
N PRO A 192 2.13 13.69 3.52
CA PRO A 192 2.00 15.02 2.92
C PRO A 192 1.36 14.95 1.53
N GLU A 193 0.60 15.98 1.16
CA GLU A 193 -0.07 16.05 -0.15
C GLU A 193 0.92 15.95 -1.33
N GLU A 194 2.15 16.44 -1.15
CA GLU A 194 3.21 16.44 -2.17
C GLU A 194 3.60 15.03 -2.63
N VAL A 195 3.48 14.02 -1.75
CA VAL A 195 3.81 12.62 -2.10
C VAL A 195 2.57 11.81 -2.51
N LEU A 196 1.37 12.37 -2.38
CA LEU A 196 0.11 11.73 -2.77
C LEU A 196 -0.25 11.97 -4.24
N GLY A 197 0.56 12.73 -4.98
CA GLY A 197 0.39 12.95 -6.42
C GLY A 197 0.61 11.70 -7.27
N GLU A 198 0.41 11.83 -8.59
CA GLU A 198 0.55 10.70 -9.53
C GLU A 198 1.97 10.15 -9.63
N GLU A 199 2.97 11.01 -9.51
CA GLU A 199 4.38 10.63 -9.57
C GLU A 199 4.87 10.00 -8.24
N GLY A 200 4.07 10.12 -7.17
CA GLY A 200 4.50 9.73 -5.83
C GLY A 200 5.63 10.61 -5.32
N GLY A 201 6.44 10.09 -4.39
CA GLY A 201 7.57 10.85 -3.85
C GLY A 201 8.37 10.09 -2.80
N GLU A 202 9.35 10.79 -2.26
CA GLU A 202 10.16 10.31 -1.13
C GLU A 202 10.06 11.32 0.02
N LEU A 203 9.97 10.80 1.25
CA LEU A 203 9.95 11.62 2.46
C LEU A 203 10.70 10.95 3.60
N MET A 204 11.11 11.78 4.56
CA MET A 204 11.70 11.33 5.82
C MET A 204 10.68 11.53 6.92
N GLU A 205 10.15 10.44 7.45
CA GLU A 205 9.13 10.51 8.50
C GLU A 205 9.26 9.33 9.47
N GLY A 206 8.94 9.55 10.74
CA GLY A 206 9.03 8.51 11.77
C GLY A 206 10.41 7.86 11.90
N GLY A 207 11.50 8.59 11.63
CA GLY A 207 12.87 8.06 11.64
C GLY A 207 13.18 7.12 10.47
N LEU A 208 12.33 7.06 9.45
CA LEU A 208 12.46 6.22 8.27
C LEU A 208 12.53 7.05 7.00
N HIS A 209 13.21 6.54 5.99
CA HIS A 209 13.08 7.00 4.62
C HIS A 209 11.95 6.21 3.96
N LEU A 210 10.95 6.94 3.50
CA LEU A 210 9.77 6.39 2.84
C LEU A 210 9.77 6.77 1.37
N ARG A 211 9.44 5.82 0.53
CA ARG A 211 9.08 6.05 -0.87
C ARG A 211 7.62 5.70 -1.05
N VAL A 212 6.88 6.61 -1.64
CA VAL A 212 5.44 6.49 -1.90
C VAL A 212 5.24 6.36 -3.40
N ALA A 213 4.44 5.39 -3.82
CA ALA A 213 4.02 5.22 -5.20
C ALA A 213 2.51 5.04 -5.25
N ARG A 214 1.85 5.72 -6.17
CA ARG A 214 0.40 5.58 -6.34
C ARG A 214 0.06 4.22 -6.95
N CYS A 215 -0.97 3.58 -6.41
CA CYS A 215 -1.44 2.26 -6.82
C CYS A 215 -2.96 2.27 -6.94
N GLY A 216 -3.49 2.87 -8.02
CA GLY A 216 -4.90 3.17 -8.16
C GLY A 216 -5.35 4.27 -7.20
N VAL A 217 -6.29 3.96 -6.33
CA VAL A 217 -6.75 4.85 -5.24
C VAL A 217 -5.95 4.67 -3.94
N LEU A 218 -5.06 3.69 -3.89
CA LEU A 218 -4.20 3.40 -2.75
C LEU A 218 -2.76 3.87 -3.04
N TYR A 219 -1.93 3.82 -2.00
CA TYR A 219 -0.52 4.17 -2.04
C TYR A 219 0.31 3.02 -1.51
N LEU A 220 1.33 2.65 -2.28
CA LEU A 220 2.33 1.69 -1.88
C LEU A 220 3.50 2.42 -1.25
N LEU A 221 3.71 2.18 0.03
CA LEU A 221 4.83 2.72 0.80
C LEU A 221 5.92 1.68 0.89
N HIS A 222 7.13 2.12 0.63
CA HIS A 222 8.35 1.35 0.89
C HIS A 222 9.19 2.07 1.94
N ALA A 223 9.53 1.38 3.04
CA ALA A 223 10.29 1.95 4.14
C ALA A 223 11.69 1.34 4.24
N ARG A 224 12.67 2.15 4.61
CA ARG A 224 14.00 1.73 5.00
C ARG A 224 14.59 2.66 6.07
N LYS A 225 15.61 2.18 6.76
CA LYS A 225 16.41 3.07 7.60
C LYS A 225 17.09 4.15 6.73
N PRO A 226 17.17 5.38 7.22
CA PRO A 226 17.88 6.44 6.51
C PRO A 226 19.33 6.04 6.25
N LEU A 227 19.81 6.37 5.05
CA LEU A 227 21.21 6.26 4.72
C LEU A 227 21.86 7.62 4.91
N PRO A 228 23.17 7.69 5.19
CA PRO A 228 23.87 8.96 5.30
C PRO A 228 23.66 9.87 4.09
N LEU A 229 23.57 9.30 2.88
CA LEU A 229 23.31 10.04 1.66
C LEU A 229 21.94 10.75 1.61
N ASP A 230 20.97 10.32 2.37
CA ASP A 230 19.63 10.92 2.37
C ASP A 230 19.63 12.33 2.99
N ALA A 231 20.65 12.66 3.77
CA ALA A 231 20.87 14.01 4.30
C ALA A 231 21.34 15.00 3.20
N LEU A 232 21.70 14.51 2.02
CA LEU A 232 22.22 15.30 0.91
C LEU A 232 21.10 15.63 -0.08
N SER A 233 21.15 16.84 -0.64
CA SER A 233 20.29 17.18 -1.77
C SER A 233 20.59 16.28 -3.00
N PRO A 234 19.66 16.13 -3.97
CA PRO A 234 19.89 15.31 -5.17
C PRO A 234 21.23 15.65 -5.86
N ARG A 235 21.56 16.92 -5.99
CA ARG A 235 22.81 17.38 -6.59
C ARG A 235 24.04 17.00 -5.77
N GLU A 236 23.96 17.14 -4.45
CA GLU A 236 25.03 16.71 -3.54
C GLU A 236 25.24 15.20 -3.59
N GLN A 237 24.15 14.40 -3.71
CA GLN A 237 24.25 12.95 -3.87
C GLN A 237 24.96 12.53 -5.15
N GLU A 238 24.66 13.19 -6.29
CA GLU A 238 25.35 12.96 -7.56
C GLU A 238 26.85 13.22 -7.44
N ILE A 239 27.22 14.36 -6.84
CA ILE A 239 28.60 14.74 -6.63
C ILE A 239 29.29 13.79 -5.65
N ALA A 240 28.64 13.41 -4.56
CA ALA A 240 29.16 12.45 -3.59
C ALA A 240 29.47 11.08 -4.25
N ARG A 241 28.54 10.57 -5.06
CA ARG A 241 28.76 9.32 -5.83
C ARG A 241 29.90 9.45 -6.83
N ALA A 242 30.02 10.58 -7.51
CA ALA A 242 31.12 10.82 -8.45
C ALA A 242 32.48 10.91 -7.73
N LEU A 243 32.52 11.54 -6.56
CA LEU A 243 33.71 11.59 -5.72
C LEU A 243 34.11 10.20 -5.21
N SER A 244 33.16 9.39 -4.71
CA SER A 244 33.46 8.04 -4.22
C SER A 244 33.96 7.11 -5.32
N ASN A 245 33.49 7.31 -6.56
CA ASN A 245 33.94 6.59 -7.75
C ASN A 245 35.31 7.07 -8.30
N GLY A 246 36.07 7.84 -7.54
CA GLY A 246 37.41 8.24 -7.93
C GLY A 246 37.52 9.46 -8.85
N LYS A 247 36.42 10.13 -9.25
CA LYS A 247 36.47 11.29 -10.16
C LYS A 247 37.13 12.51 -9.49
N THR A 248 37.93 13.25 -10.24
CA THR A 248 38.50 14.53 -9.78
C THR A 248 37.47 15.65 -9.84
N LEU A 249 37.67 16.73 -9.05
CA LEU A 249 36.79 17.90 -9.10
C LEU A 249 36.65 18.48 -10.52
N LYS A 250 37.74 18.49 -11.30
CA LYS A 250 37.73 18.95 -12.71
C LYS A 250 36.87 18.04 -13.60
N SER A 251 36.94 16.73 -13.40
CA SER A 251 36.12 15.74 -14.13
C SER A 251 34.64 15.87 -13.81
N ILE A 252 34.32 16.07 -12.53
CA ILE A 252 32.96 16.29 -12.07
C ILE A 252 32.38 17.59 -12.62
N ALA A 253 33.17 18.68 -12.56
CA ALA A 253 32.78 19.98 -13.12
C ALA A 253 32.42 19.87 -14.60
N ARG A 254 33.26 19.18 -15.40
CA ARG A 254 33.02 18.91 -16.83
C ARG A 254 31.76 18.05 -17.05
N GLN A 255 31.61 16.98 -16.27
CA GLN A 255 30.45 16.06 -16.39
C GLN A 255 29.11 16.78 -16.16
N TYR A 256 29.06 17.68 -15.20
CA TYR A 256 27.83 18.35 -14.79
C TYR A 256 27.70 19.79 -15.33
N GLY A 257 28.62 20.27 -16.15
CA GLY A 257 28.56 21.59 -16.75
C GLY A 257 28.63 22.75 -15.76
N ILE A 258 29.34 22.60 -14.64
CA ILE A 258 29.49 23.61 -13.58
C ILE A 258 30.96 23.97 -13.33
N ALA A 259 31.18 25.10 -12.64
CA ALA A 259 32.53 25.52 -12.29
C ALA A 259 33.19 24.58 -11.27
N VAL A 260 34.51 24.42 -11.33
CA VAL A 260 35.29 23.61 -10.37
C VAL A 260 35.11 24.15 -8.95
N SER A 261 35.04 25.48 -8.77
CA SER A 261 34.73 26.10 -7.48
C SER A 261 33.38 25.72 -6.93
N THR A 262 32.37 25.57 -7.81
CA THR A 262 31.03 25.13 -7.41
C THR A 262 31.06 23.67 -6.90
N VAL A 263 31.82 22.80 -7.58
CA VAL A 263 32.01 21.41 -7.12
C VAL A 263 32.74 21.39 -5.77
N ALA A 264 33.74 22.22 -5.57
CA ALA A 264 34.46 22.34 -4.28
C ALA A 264 33.50 22.79 -3.16
N ASN A 265 32.64 23.77 -3.42
CA ASN A 265 31.66 24.25 -2.47
C ASN A 265 30.64 23.12 -2.09
N HIS A 266 30.15 22.37 -3.09
CA HIS A 266 29.30 21.19 -2.82
C HIS A 266 30.04 20.14 -1.99
N THR A 267 31.31 19.85 -2.32
CA THR A 267 32.14 18.90 -1.56
C THR A 267 32.27 19.30 -0.10
N THR A 268 32.53 20.58 0.18
CA THR A 268 32.61 21.10 1.54
C THR A 268 31.26 20.95 2.29
N ARG A 269 30.14 21.22 1.60
CA ARG A 269 28.79 21.03 2.19
C ARG A 269 28.48 19.55 2.45
N ILE A 270 28.86 18.67 1.52
CA ILE A 270 28.70 17.21 1.65
C ILE A 270 29.46 16.73 2.90
N TYR A 271 30.73 17.09 3.03
CA TYR A 271 31.56 16.67 4.15
C TYR A 271 31.00 17.18 5.49
N ARG A 272 30.55 18.42 5.53
CA ARG A 272 29.91 18.98 6.73
C ARG A 272 28.61 18.24 7.09
N LYS A 273 27.73 17.95 6.09
CA LYS A 273 26.46 17.26 6.32
C LYS A 273 26.64 15.82 6.76
N LEU A 274 27.68 15.15 6.24
CA LEU A 274 27.98 13.75 6.58
C LEU A 274 28.92 13.62 7.78
N ALA A 275 29.36 14.74 8.38
CA ALA A 275 30.34 14.77 9.48
C ALA A 275 31.62 13.99 9.17
N ILE A 276 32.11 14.09 7.93
CA ILE A 276 33.35 13.46 7.44
C ILE A 276 34.38 14.52 7.07
N TYR A 277 35.66 14.14 7.04
CA TYR A 277 36.76 15.07 6.81
C TYR A 277 37.59 14.74 5.57
N ARG A 278 37.55 13.50 5.10
CA ARG A 278 38.35 13.00 4.00
C ARG A 278 37.48 12.27 2.99
N ARG A 279 38.06 12.13 1.81
CA ARG A 279 37.44 11.40 0.71
C ARG A 279 37.30 9.89 1.01
N GLU A 280 38.28 9.36 1.70
CA GLU A 280 38.32 7.97 2.15
C GLU A 280 37.12 7.65 3.03
N ASP A 281 36.82 8.57 3.94
CA ASP A 281 35.62 8.45 4.82
C ASP A 281 34.32 8.41 4.01
N LEU A 282 34.24 9.20 2.91
CA LEU A 282 33.10 9.17 2.00
C LEU A 282 32.98 7.85 1.25
N ILE A 283 34.14 7.31 0.79
CA ILE A 283 34.19 6.02 0.09
C ILE A 283 33.74 4.91 1.04
N GLU A 284 34.27 4.88 2.25
CA GLU A 284 33.90 3.90 3.28
C GLU A 284 32.39 3.98 3.61
N LEU A 285 31.88 5.17 3.85
CA LEU A 285 30.47 5.42 4.16
C LEU A 285 29.51 4.95 3.05
N LEU A 286 29.92 5.08 1.79
CA LEU A 286 29.11 4.68 0.61
C LEU A 286 29.26 3.21 0.25
N HIS A 287 30.37 2.57 0.60
CA HIS A 287 30.63 1.15 0.36
C HIS A 287 30.33 0.26 1.55
N MET A 288 30.08 0.83 2.74
CA MET A 288 29.58 0.05 3.86
C MET A 288 28.22 -0.58 3.49
N LYS A 289 28.22 -1.89 3.27
CA LYS A 289 26.96 -2.66 3.27
C LYS A 289 26.30 -2.44 4.62
N PRO A 290 24.97 -2.19 4.68
CA PRO A 290 24.29 -2.13 5.96
C PRO A 290 24.60 -3.42 6.72
N SER A 291 25.26 -3.28 7.85
CA SER A 291 25.64 -4.41 8.70
C SER A 291 24.39 -5.18 9.05
N THR A 292 24.35 -6.44 8.65
CA THR A 292 23.40 -7.41 9.18
C THR A 292 23.76 -7.59 10.65
N VAL A 293 23.12 -6.85 11.54
CA VAL A 293 23.18 -7.15 12.98
C VAL A 293 22.49 -8.50 13.15
N ARG A 294 23.25 -9.46 13.65
CA ARG A 294 22.80 -10.80 14.03
C ARG A 294 21.76 -10.73 15.12
#